data_b7a3beef20775b26c16e4959e7e97105
#
_entry.id   b7a3beef20775b26c16e4959e7e97105
#
_cell.length_a   1.000
_cell.length_b   1.000
_cell.length_c   1.000
_cell.angle_alpha   90.00
_cell.angle_beta   90.00
_cell.angle_gamma   90.00
#
_symmetry.space_group_name_H-M   'P 1'
#
loop_
_entity.id
_entity.type
_entity.pdbx_description
1 polymer ?
#
loop_
_entity_poly.entity_id
_entity_poly.type
_entity_poly.pdbx_seq_one_letter_code
_entity_poly.pdbx_strand_id
1 'polypeptide(L)'
;MSQAIDARTVSSPDELNRFKMRLARELLLSEAPSNPDLLMWTKNPSSRTRALLSIKPVRTASGVAPLAIMTKPIDCRHGTCIFCPGGEKSVFGSIPKSYTGNEPASMRAVSNHFDAFLQTFNRLSQLVSTGHSVSKVELILMGGTFPSFDRTYQDSFVAETFLALNTFSDWFFPASQFDLGAFLDFSAKFGDKPNAENGLALTRMQDYLLEFKNKSRFDLESEQHKNESSNARCVAFCIETKPDYCKQPHIDQMMRLGCTRVELGVQCLNDEILSFVNRGHTLADTIEATRLLKDSSLKVTYHMMPGLPGSNPDMDVAMFEELFSNPDFAPDALKIYPCMVLPGTPLHQLYERREFEPLSTQSAMEIIAKAKRFFPPWVRVQRVMRDIPTKLSKGGVRSNNLRQLVLDRASELGIECQCIRCREVGHSKNGLSARFESRTLRIQTYGASQGTEIFISSEDVSENVLFGFCRLRMAHLPFRPELDSRTALVRELHVFGKALSVGESDVHSVQHHGLGRELLDKAEQIAKEKFAMNRIAVISGIGVRDYYRKLGYSQSGVFMVKNL
;
A
#
# COMPACT_ATOMS: atom_id res chain seq x y z
N MET A 1 10.37 1.74 -33.32
CA MET A 1 9.96 0.91 -32.17
C MET A 1 8.46 1.02 -31.89
N SER A 2 7.90 2.18 -31.54
CA SER A 2 6.46 2.31 -31.26
C SER A 2 5.59 1.88 -32.45
N GLN A 3 5.93 2.25 -33.68
CA GLN A 3 5.26 1.79 -34.88
C GLN A 3 5.21 0.26 -35.01
N ALA A 4 6.31 -0.43 -34.69
CA ALA A 4 6.35 -1.89 -34.72
C ALA A 4 5.47 -2.54 -33.64
N ILE A 5 5.37 -1.90 -32.45
CA ILE A 5 4.47 -2.32 -31.38
C ILE A 5 3.01 -2.11 -31.79
N ASP A 6 2.69 -0.93 -32.31
CA ASP A 6 1.35 -0.56 -32.72
C ASP A 6 0.84 -1.40 -33.90
N ALA A 7 1.73 -1.73 -34.86
CA ALA A 7 1.46 -2.65 -35.95
C ALA A 7 1.42 -4.15 -35.54
N ARG A 8 1.57 -4.47 -34.26
CA ARG A 8 1.60 -5.84 -33.70
C ARG A 8 2.75 -6.73 -34.21
N THR A 9 3.79 -6.18 -34.84
CA THR A 9 5.00 -6.92 -35.20
C THR A 9 5.91 -7.20 -34.01
N VAL A 10 5.70 -6.49 -32.91
CA VAL A 10 6.28 -6.71 -31.58
C VAL A 10 5.15 -6.75 -30.58
N SER A 11 4.90 -7.91 -29.95
CA SER A 11 3.72 -8.15 -29.11
C SER A 11 4.04 -8.71 -27.72
N SER A 12 5.27 -9.15 -27.50
CA SER A 12 5.73 -9.70 -26.22
C SER A 12 7.02 -9.05 -25.73
N PRO A 13 7.33 -9.11 -24.42
CA PRO A 13 8.59 -8.62 -23.87
C PRO A 13 9.84 -9.25 -24.52
N ASP A 14 9.78 -10.53 -24.87
CA ASP A 14 10.89 -11.24 -25.52
C ASP A 14 11.11 -10.77 -26.97
N GLU A 15 10.03 -10.55 -27.71
CA GLU A 15 10.09 -9.96 -29.05
C GLU A 15 10.62 -8.53 -28.98
N LEU A 16 10.17 -7.75 -28.00
CA LEU A 16 10.66 -6.39 -27.75
C LEU A 16 12.17 -6.38 -27.52
N ASN A 17 12.68 -7.26 -26.64
CA ASN A 17 14.11 -7.34 -26.35
C ASN A 17 14.92 -7.72 -27.61
N ARG A 18 14.47 -8.72 -28.34
CA ARG A 18 15.13 -9.11 -29.60
C ARG A 18 15.13 -7.97 -30.62
N PHE A 19 14.02 -7.27 -30.77
CA PHE A 19 13.89 -6.13 -31.66
C PHE A 19 14.79 -4.95 -31.26
N LYS A 20 14.88 -4.63 -29.98
CA LYS A 20 15.79 -3.62 -29.41
C LYS A 20 17.25 -3.93 -29.74
N MET A 21 17.68 -5.15 -29.48
CA MET A 21 19.07 -5.58 -29.72
C MET A 21 19.42 -5.52 -31.21
N ARG A 22 18.48 -5.89 -32.10
CA ARG A 22 18.68 -5.78 -33.54
C ARG A 22 18.82 -4.32 -33.96
N LEU A 23 17.91 -3.45 -33.59
CA LEU A 23 17.97 -2.02 -33.91
C LEU A 23 19.21 -1.34 -33.33
N ALA A 24 19.63 -1.69 -32.12
CA ALA A 24 20.85 -1.13 -31.55
C ALA A 24 22.10 -1.47 -32.38
N ARG A 25 22.17 -2.70 -32.92
CA ARG A 25 23.25 -3.11 -33.83
C ARG A 25 23.17 -2.39 -35.17
N GLU A 26 21.99 -2.31 -35.78
CA GLU A 26 21.76 -1.62 -37.05
C GLU A 26 22.11 -0.13 -36.98
N LEU A 27 21.82 0.50 -35.85
CA LEU A 27 22.08 1.93 -35.61
C LEU A 27 23.45 2.21 -34.97
N LEU A 28 24.29 1.20 -34.78
CA LEU A 28 25.63 1.29 -34.18
C LEU A 28 25.62 1.97 -32.80
N LEU A 29 24.59 1.71 -31.99
CA LEU A 29 24.52 2.24 -30.63
C LEU A 29 25.46 1.45 -29.71
N SER A 30 26.14 2.13 -28.80
CA SER A 30 27.00 1.50 -27.78
C SER A 30 26.23 0.56 -26.85
N GLU A 31 24.96 0.90 -26.56
CA GLU A 31 24.07 0.11 -25.73
C GLU A 31 22.63 0.13 -26.27
N ALA A 32 21.89 -0.96 -26.05
CA ALA A 32 20.46 -0.97 -26.37
C ALA A 32 19.70 -0.05 -25.41
N PRO A 33 18.83 0.84 -25.94
CA PRO A 33 18.09 1.78 -25.09
C PRO A 33 17.19 1.04 -24.11
N SER A 34 17.09 1.58 -22.89
CA SER A 34 16.17 1.03 -21.88
C SER A 34 14.70 1.25 -22.28
N ASN A 35 13.79 0.50 -21.67
CA ASN A 35 12.35 0.73 -21.91
C ASN A 35 11.90 2.15 -21.50
N PRO A 36 12.34 2.72 -20.35
CA PRO A 36 12.08 4.11 -20.02
C PRO A 36 12.56 5.10 -21.07
N ASP A 37 13.80 4.93 -21.59
CA ASP A 37 14.33 5.82 -22.64
C ASP A 37 13.43 5.79 -23.88
N LEU A 38 13.04 4.60 -24.32
CA LEU A 38 12.14 4.43 -25.47
C LEU A 38 10.78 5.08 -25.24
N LEU A 39 10.24 4.94 -24.01
CA LEU A 39 8.97 5.54 -23.66
C LEU A 39 9.05 7.07 -23.67
N MET A 40 10.12 7.63 -23.11
CA MET A 40 10.39 9.06 -23.04
C MET A 40 10.66 9.69 -24.43
N TRP A 41 11.29 8.94 -25.35
CA TRP A 41 11.52 9.41 -26.72
C TRP A 41 10.32 9.23 -27.66
N THR A 42 9.29 8.49 -27.23
CA THR A 42 8.11 8.26 -28.06
C THR A 42 7.10 9.40 -27.89
N LYS A 43 6.94 10.22 -28.91
CA LYS A 43 5.88 11.23 -28.95
C LYS A 43 4.51 10.52 -28.97
N ASN A 44 3.65 10.82 -27.98
CA ASN A 44 2.28 10.27 -27.86
C ASN A 44 2.22 8.73 -27.93
N PRO A 45 2.86 8.01 -27.00
CA PRO A 45 2.83 6.55 -27.01
C PRO A 45 1.40 6.04 -26.82
N SER A 46 0.99 5.08 -27.68
CA SER A 46 -0.30 4.40 -27.53
C SER A 46 -0.40 3.65 -26.19
N SER A 47 -1.61 3.28 -25.77
CA SER A 47 -1.82 2.45 -24.57
C SER A 47 -1.04 1.13 -24.66
N ARG A 48 -0.98 0.53 -25.84
CA ARG A 48 -0.22 -0.70 -26.11
C ARG A 48 1.28 -0.48 -25.97
N THR A 49 1.83 0.58 -26.57
CA THR A 49 3.24 0.94 -26.43
C THR A 49 3.60 1.19 -24.97
N ARG A 50 2.77 1.95 -24.22
CA ARG A 50 2.98 2.15 -22.78
C ARG A 50 2.96 0.83 -22.00
N ALA A 51 2.00 -0.05 -22.28
CA ALA A 51 1.88 -1.33 -21.58
C ALA A 51 3.11 -2.23 -21.79
N LEU A 52 3.62 -2.31 -23.04
CA LEU A 52 4.77 -3.16 -23.38
C LEU A 52 6.10 -2.59 -22.89
N LEU A 53 6.26 -1.26 -22.88
CA LEU A 53 7.47 -0.59 -22.41
C LEU A 53 7.49 -0.38 -20.88
N SER A 54 6.36 -0.51 -20.18
CA SER A 54 6.29 -0.33 -18.73
C SER A 54 7.19 -1.30 -17.98
N ILE A 55 7.90 -0.78 -16.95
CA ILE A 55 8.72 -1.60 -16.07
C ILE A 55 7.87 -2.10 -14.88
N LYS A 56 7.82 -3.42 -14.67
CA LYS A 56 7.04 -4.06 -13.60
C LYS A 56 5.57 -3.63 -13.62
N PRO A 57 4.83 -3.88 -14.71
CA PRO A 57 3.45 -3.42 -14.89
C PRO A 57 2.50 -3.88 -13.79
N VAL A 58 2.80 -4.99 -13.12
CA VAL A 58 2.05 -5.51 -11.95
C VAL A 58 1.97 -4.50 -10.79
N ARG A 59 2.91 -3.53 -10.71
CA ARG A 59 2.95 -2.55 -9.62
C ARG A 59 1.71 -1.65 -9.57
N THR A 60 1.16 -1.30 -10.72
CA THR A 60 -0.02 -0.44 -10.86
C THR A 60 -1.17 -1.14 -11.59
N ALA A 61 -1.16 -2.49 -11.63
CA ALA A 61 -2.18 -3.27 -12.32
C ALA A 61 -3.60 -3.03 -11.74
N SER A 62 -3.71 -2.62 -10.47
CA SER A 62 -4.96 -2.21 -9.84
C SER A 62 -5.45 -0.81 -10.27
N GLY A 63 -4.65 -0.09 -11.08
CA GLY A 63 -4.91 1.31 -11.45
C GLY A 63 -4.56 2.34 -10.38
N VAL A 64 -3.95 1.92 -9.29
CA VAL A 64 -3.50 2.81 -8.21
C VAL A 64 -1.99 2.75 -8.09
N ALA A 65 -1.34 3.90 -8.10
CA ALA A 65 0.11 4.04 -7.97
C ALA A 65 0.53 4.09 -6.49
N PRO A 66 1.31 3.12 -5.97
CA PRO A 66 1.79 3.18 -4.60
C PRO A 66 2.93 4.21 -4.47
N LEU A 67 2.72 5.17 -3.59
CA LEU A 67 3.66 6.24 -3.29
C LEU A 67 4.06 6.17 -1.82
N ALA A 68 5.21 5.54 -1.54
CA ALA A 68 5.77 5.46 -0.21
C ALA A 68 6.72 6.65 0.03
N ILE A 69 6.45 7.39 1.10
CA ILE A 69 7.28 8.48 1.64
C ILE A 69 7.66 8.15 3.07
N MET A 70 8.76 8.72 3.54
CA MET A 70 9.33 8.37 4.84
C MET A 70 9.66 9.63 5.63
N THR A 71 9.30 9.62 6.93
CA THR A 71 9.61 10.70 7.86
C THR A 71 11.11 10.78 8.16
N LYS A 72 11.54 11.91 8.70
CA LYS A 72 12.89 12.02 9.27
C LYS A 72 13.12 10.97 10.37
N PRO A 73 14.36 10.55 10.61
CA PRO A 73 14.68 9.67 11.72
C PRO A 73 14.31 10.30 13.06
N ILE A 74 13.68 9.50 13.94
CA ILE A 74 13.55 9.79 15.36
C ILE A 74 13.64 8.48 16.14
N ASP A 75 14.03 8.57 17.40
CA ASP A 75 14.01 7.43 18.29
C ASP A 75 12.61 7.19 18.88
N CYS A 76 12.28 5.92 19.11
CA CYS A 76 11.03 5.55 19.75
C CYS A 76 11.09 5.84 21.26
N ARG A 77 10.01 6.36 21.83
CA ARG A 77 9.95 6.70 23.27
C ARG A 77 10.14 5.49 24.21
N HIS A 78 9.78 4.27 23.77
CA HIS A 78 9.98 3.03 24.53
C HIS A 78 11.40 2.48 24.42
N GLY A 79 12.31 3.15 23.72
CA GLY A 79 13.65 2.65 23.41
C GLY A 79 13.70 1.91 22.08
N THR A 80 14.58 0.89 21.99
CA THR A 80 14.82 0.16 20.75
C THR A 80 14.42 -1.30 20.91
N CYS A 81 13.55 -1.80 20.02
CA CYS A 81 13.29 -3.23 19.92
C CYS A 81 14.57 -3.96 19.53
N ILE A 82 14.81 -5.15 20.11
CA ILE A 82 16.09 -5.85 19.93
C ILE A 82 16.42 -6.23 18.49
N PHE A 83 15.41 -6.32 17.61
CA PHE A 83 15.55 -6.63 16.19
C PHE A 83 15.57 -5.40 15.28
N CYS A 84 15.45 -4.18 15.83
CA CYS A 84 15.27 -2.96 15.03
C CYS A 84 16.63 -2.41 14.57
N PRO A 85 16.90 -2.31 13.24
CA PRO A 85 18.19 -1.87 12.72
C PRO A 85 18.35 -0.34 12.66
N GLY A 86 17.23 0.41 12.60
CA GLY A 86 17.23 1.85 12.40
C GLY A 86 17.31 2.65 13.69
N GLY A 87 17.44 3.96 13.53
CA GLY A 87 17.53 4.95 14.58
C GLY A 87 18.48 6.08 14.20
N GLU A 88 18.53 7.15 14.98
CA GLU A 88 19.42 8.28 14.72
C GLU A 88 20.91 7.88 14.76
N LYS A 89 21.25 6.89 15.58
CA LYS A 89 22.63 6.40 15.79
C LYS A 89 22.77 4.92 15.39
N SER A 90 22.19 4.51 14.25
CA SER A 90 22.34 3.12 13.80
C SER A 90 23.64 2.91 13.03
N VAL A 91 24.05 1.64 12.91
CA VAL A 91 25.21 1.26 12.05
C VAL A 91 24.99 1.55 10.58
N PHE A 92 23.76 1.79 10.17
CA PHE A 92 23.37 2.17 8.83
C PHE A 92 23.28 3.69 8.61
N GLY A 93 23.71 4.49 9.59
CA GLY A 93 23.55 5.93 9.62
C GLY A 93 22.24 6.37 10.28
N SER A 94 21.92 7.67 10.18
CA SER A 94 20.67 8.22 10.69
C SER A 94 19.50 7.85 9.78
N ILE A 95 18.81 6.77 10.12
CA ILE A 95 17.73 6.16 9.33
C ILE A 95 16.51 5.94 10.24
N PRO A 96 15.27 6.13 9.74
CA PRO A 96 14.07 5.86 10.52
C PRO A 96 14.04 4.45 11.10
N LYS A 97 13.44 4.31 12.27
CA LYS A 97 13.28 3.01 12.94
C LYS A 97 12.62 1.99 12.01
N SER A 98 13.03 0.74 12.14
CA SER A 98 12.66 -0.43 11.33
C SER A 98 13.30 -0.51 9.94
N TYR A 99 14.12 0.44 9.52
CA TYR A 99 14.72 0.47 8.18
C TYR A 99 16.25 0.49 8.25
N THR A 100 16.90 0.09 7.14
CA THR A 100 18.37 0.04 7.00
C THR A 100 18.93 1.14 6.09
N GLY A 101 18.05 1.92 5.43
CA GLY A 101 18.49 2.88 4.40
C GLY A 101 18.70 2.25 3.02
N ASN A 102 18.65 0.91 2.91
CA ASN A 102 18.89 0.17 1.67
C ASN A 102 17.61 -0.33 0.99
N GLU A 103 16.47 -0.10 1.59
CA GLU A 103 15.18 -0.36 0.95
C GLU A 103 14.85 0.74 -0.08
N PRO A 104 14.11 0.44 -1.15
CA PRO A 104 13.83 1.43 -2.19
C PRO A 104 13.13 2.71 -1.69
N ALA A 105 12.30 2.62 -0.64
CA ALA A 105 11.65 3.79 -0.05
C ALA A 105 12.63 4.63 0.78
N SER A 106 13.44 3.99 1.63
CA SER A 106 14.42 4.68 2.47
C SER A 106 15.55 5.30 1.65
N MET A 107 16.03 4.64 0.58
CA MET A 107 16.99 5.23 -0.35
C MET A 107 16.46 6.53 -0.97
N ARG A 108 15.20 6.54 -1.42
CA ARG A 108 14.57 7.77 -1.95
C ARG A 108 14.43 8.84 -0.88
N ALA A 109 14.07 8.45 0.35
CA ALA A 109 13.94 9.42 1.44
C ALA A 109 15.28 10.07 1.78
N VAL A 110 16.36 9.28 1.86
CA VAL A 110 17.72 9.79 2.07
C VAL A 110 18.13 10.74 0.95
N SER A 111 17.97 10.34 -0.32
CA SER A 111 18.35 11.18 -1.47
C SER A 111 17.48 12.43 -1.63
N ASN A 112 16.33 12.51 -0.98
CA ASN A 112 15.46 13.69 -0.91
C ASN A 112 15.43 14.33 0.49
N HIS A 113 16.45 14.11 1.31
CA HIS A 113 16.62 14.75 2.63
C HIS A 113 15.42 14.59 3.58
N PHE A 114 14.64 13.51 3.42
CA PHE A 114 13.38 13.25 4.13
C PHE A 114 12.33 14.36 3.96
N ASP A 115 12.48 15.24 2.99
CA ASP A 115 11.52 16.29 2.64
C ASP A 115 10.30 15.67 1.94
N ALA A 116 9.10 15.96 2.41
CA ALA A 116 7.87 15.33 1.93
C ALA A 116 7.52 15.72 0.49
N PHE A 117 7.72 17.01 0.15
CA PHE A 117 7.46 17.51 -1.19
C PHE A 117 8.40 16.89 -2.22
N LEU A 118 9.71 16.87 -1.93
CA LEU A 118 10.71 16.29 -2.82
C LEU A 118 10.50 14.78 -3.03
N GLN A 119 10.28 14.02 -1.95
CA GLN A 119 10.03 12.57 -2.05
C GLN A 119 8.81 12.26 -2.93
N THR A 120 7.74 13.02 -2.75
CA THR A 120 6.48 12.86 -3.48
C THR A 120 6.67 13.19 -4.95
N PHE A 121 7.19 14.37 -5.27
CA PHE A 121 7.42 14.82 -6.64
C PHE A 121 8.38 13.90 -7.40
N ASN A 122 9.51 13.55 -6.77
CA ASN A 122 10.49 12.63 -7.33
C ASN A 122 9.87 11.25 -7.62
N ARG A 123 9.03 10.74 -6.69
CA ARG A 123 8.39 9.43 -6.89
C ARG A 123 7.37 9.44 -8.02
N LEU A 124 6.58 10.49 -8.16
CA LEU A 124 5.65 10.66 -9.28
C LEU A 124 6.43 10.69 -10.60
N SER A 125 7.52 11.46 -10.67
CA SER A 125 8.41 11.54 -11.84
C SER A 125 8.96 10.16 -12.22
N GLN A 126 9.46 9.38 -11.26
CA GLN A 126 9.95 8.02 -11.49
C GLN A 126 8.85 7.07 -12.00
N LEU A 127 7.63 7.18 -11.47
CA LEU A 127 6.52 6.34 -11.90
C LEU A 127 6.14 6.64 -13.36
N VAL A 128 6.02 7.90 -13.71
CA VAL A 128 5.73 8.33 -15.07
C VAL A 128 6.83 7.91 -16.04
N SER A 129 8.10 8.15 -15.71
CA SER A 129 9.26 7.76 -16.54
C SER A 129 9.33 6.24 -16.77
N THR A 130 8.73 5.43 -15.88
CA THR A 130 8.68 3.97 -16.01
C THR A 130 7.35 3.45 -16.57
N GLY A 131 6.50 4.35 -17.12
CA GLY A 131 5.28 4.01 -17.85
C GLY A 131 4.03 3.83 -16.99
N HIS A 132 4.07 4.22 -15.71
CA HIS A 132 2.92 4.08 -14.82
C HIS A 132 2.04 5.33 -14.82
N SER A 133 0.72 5.12 -14.76
CA SER A 133 -0.22 6.22 -14.48
C SER A 133 -0.12 6.63 -13.02
N VAL A 134 -0.19 7.93 -12.76
CA VAL A 134 -0.22 8.53 -11.43
C VAL A 134 -1.52 9.26 -11.12
N SER A 135 -2.57 9.02 -11.91
CA SER A 135 -3.87 9.67 -11.74
C SER A 135 -4.61 9.27 -10.45
N LYS A 136 -4.27 8.10 -9.89
CA LYS A 136 -4.76 7.60 -8.60
C LYS A 136 -3.57 7.14 -7.77
N VAL A 137 -3.37 7.76 -6.63
CA VAL A 137 -2.22 7.52 -5.75
C VAL A 137 -2.69 6.92 -4.44
N GLU A 138 -2.06 5.82 -4.01
CA GLU A 138 -2.09 5.35 -2.64
C GLU A 138 -0.86 5.88 -1.92
N LEU A 139 -1.06 6.84 -1.03
CA LEU A 139 -0.01 7.37 -0.17
C LEU A 139 0.27 6.39 0.97
N ILE A 140 1.56 6.08 1.20
CA ILE A 140 2.00 5.20 2.30
C ILE A 140 3.07 5.94 3.09
N LEU A 141 2.70 6.38 4.29
CA LEU A 141 3.60 7.09 5.19
C LEU A 141 4.29 6.09 6.11
N MET A 142 5.60 6.04 6.00
CA MET A 142 6.51 5.10 6.64
C MET A 142 7.50 5.84 7.55
N GLY A 143 8.25 5.13 8.38
CA GLY A 143 9.35 5.71 9.13
C GLY A 143 9.23 5.62 10.64
N GLY A 144 8.62 4.57 11.15
CA GLY A 144 8.52 4.28 12.59
C GLY A 144 7.13 4.58 13.15
N THR A 145 7.04 5.42 14.18
CA THR A 145 5.77 5.73 14.85
C THR A 145 5.35 7.15 14.53
N PHE A 146 4.73 7.37 13.36
CA PHE A 146 4.36 8.71 12.90
C PHE A 146 3.53 9.52 13.91
N PRO A 147 2.51 8.96 14.61
CA PRO A 147 1.76 9.72 15.60
C PRO A 147 2.57 10.17 16.83
N SER A 148 3.83 9.74 16.97
CA SER A 148 4.72 10.21 18.05
C SER A 148 5.42 11.53 17.76
N PHE A 149 5.40 12.02 16.52
CA PHE A 149 5.88 13.35 16.17
C PHE A 149 4.93 14.42 16.72
N ASP A 150 5.44 15.65 16.87
CA ASP A 150 4.57 16.78 17.18
C ASP A 150 3.54 17.04 16.06
N ARG A 151 2.41 17.63 16.41
CA ARG A 151 1.32 17.85 15.45
C ARG A 151 1.70 18.80 14.32
N THR A 152 2.53 19.79 14.58
CA THR A 152 2.98 20.75 13.57
C THR A 152 3.78 20.04 12.48
N TYR A 153 4.70 19.16 12.88
CA TYR A 153 5.45 18.34 11.91
C TYR A 153 4.52 17.41 11.12
N GLN A 154 3.57 16.75 11.80
CA GLN A 154 2.61 15.87 11.11
C GLN A 154 1.81 16.63 10.05
N ASP A 155 1.30 17.80 10.40
CA ASP A 155 0.50 18.65 9.53
C ASP A 155 1.32 19.16 8.34
N SER A 156 2.51 19.71 8.59
CA SER A 156 3.39 20.22 7.55
C SER A 156 3.82 19.12 6.58
N PHE A 157 4.21 17.95 7.10
CA PHE A 157 4.67 16.82 6.29
C PHE A 157 3.57 16.33 5.33
N VAL A 158 2.33 16.24 5.79
CA VAL A 158 1.20 15.81 4.96
C VAL A 158 0.73 16.93 4.02
N ALA A 159 0.72 18.20 4.47
CA ALA A 159 0.40 19.34 3.62
C ALA A 159 1.39 19.46 2.44
N GLU A 160 2.69 19.33 2.69
CA GLU A 160 3.73 19.31 1.65
C GLU A 160 3.56 18.15 0.67
N THR A 161 3.11 16.99 1.15
CA THR A 161 2.80 15.84 0.29
C THR A 161 1.64 16.15 -0.67
N PHE A 162 0.55 16.74 -0.16
CA PHE A 162 -0.58 17.15 -1.01
C PHE A 162 -0.21 18.29 -1.95
N LEU A 163 0.57 19.25 -1.50
CA LEU A 163 1.11 20.30 -2.35
C LEU A 163 1.89 19.71 -3.54
N ALA A 164 2.74 18.71 -3.30
CA ALA A 164 3.49 18.03 -4.37
C ALA A 164 2.59 17.30 -5.37
N LEU A 165 1.55 16.58 -4.90
CA LEU A 165 0.57 15.93 -5.75
C LEU A 165 -0.16 16.94 -6.63
N ASN A 166 -0.61 18.04 -6.04
CA ASN A 166 -1.34 19.10 -6.74
C ASN A 166 -0.45 19.85 -7.73
N THR A 167 0.79 20.20 -7.33
CA THR A 167 1.77 20.84 -8.21
C THR A 167 2.10 19.96 -9.42
N PHE A 168 2.30 18.65 -9.20
CA PHE A 168 2.56 17.71 -10.29
C PHE A 168 1.37 17.63 -11.25
N SER A 169 0.14 17.65 -10.73
CA SER A 169 -1.08 17.72 -11.52
C SER A 169 -1.16 19.01 -12.33
N ASP A 170 -0.94 20.16 -11.70
CA ASP A 170 -1.03 21.46 -12.36
C ASP A 170 -0.01 21.60 -13.49
N TRP A 171 1.19 21.10 -13.30
CA TRP A 171 2.27 21.25 -14.28
C TRP A 171 2.18 20.28 -15.45
N PHE A 172 1.65 19.07 -15.23
CA PHE A 172 1.77 18.00 -16.22
C PHE A 172 0.44 17.37 -16.67
N PHE A 173 -0.71 17.93 -16.26
CA PHE A 173 -2.02 17.44 -16.70
C PHE A 173 -2.93 18.56 -17.22
N PRO A 174 -2.52 19.29 -18.26
CA PRO A 174 -3.43 20.25 -18.90
C PRO A 174 -4.64 19.49 -19.46
N ALA A 175 -5.84 20.07 -19.26
CA ALA A 175 -7.09 19.46 -19.72
C ALA A 175 -7.30 17.99 -19.28
N SER A 176 -6.81 17.63 -18.08
CA SER A 176 -6.93 16.30 -17.46
C SER A 176 -6.21 15.16 -18.19
N GLN A 177 -5.31 15.46 -19.11
CA GLN A 177 -4.45 14.49 -19.79
C GLN A 177 -2.97 14.74 -19.43
N PHE A 178 -2.21 13.66 -19.22
CA PHE A 178 -0.79 13.78 -18.96
C PHE A 178 -0.04 14.30 -20.18
N ASP A 179 0.62 15.44 -20.03
CA ASP A 179 1.47 16.05 -21.06
C ASP A 179 2.92 15.58 -20.90
N LEU A 180 3.28 14.58 -21.70
CA LEU A 180 4.65 14.07 -21.73
C LEU A 180 5.65 15.12 -22.22
N GLY A 181 5.24 16.02 -23.14
CA GLY A 181 6.11 17.08 -23.66
C GLY A 181 6.50 18.05 -22.54
N ALA A 182 5.52 18.58 -21.81
CA ALA A 182 5.77 19.46 -20.66
C ALA A 182 6.64 18.79 -19.59
N PHE A 183 6.44 17.50 -19.33
CA PHE A 183 7.26 16.74 -18.38
C PHE A 183 8.71 16.55 -18.88
N LEU A 184 8.91 16.29 -20.19
CA LEU A 184 10.24 16.19 -20.79
C LEU A 184 10.97 17.54 -20.78
N ASP A 185 10.29 18.63 -21.14
CA ASP A 185 10.84 19.99 -21.12
C ASP A 185 11.25 20.39 -19.70
N PHE A 186 10.44 20.04 -18.70
CA PHE A 186 10.80 20.24 -17.30
C PHE A 186 12.07 19.45 -16.93
N SER A 187 12.13 18.17 -17.31
CA SER A 187 13.28 17.29 -17.01
C SER A 187 14.56 17.79 -17.67
N ALA A 188 14.47 18.25 -18.92
CA ALA A 188 15.61 18.73 -19.71
C ALA A 188 16.27 20.00 -19.10
N LYS A 189 15.54 20.82 -18.33
CA LYS A 189 16.10 21.99 -17.62
C LYS A 189 17.22 21.62 -16.65
N PHE A 190 17.23 20.39 -16.13
CA PHE A 190 18.18 19.94 -15.10
C PHE A 190 19.25 18.99 -15.62
N GLY A 191 19.16 18.53 -16.89
CA GLY A 191 20.14 17.66 -17.56
C GLY A 191 19.46 16.54 -18.35
N ASP A 192 20.15 16.03 -19.38
CA ASP A 192 19.59 15.18 -20.44
C ASP A 192 19.05 13.80 -20.02
N LYS A 193 19.15 13.40 -18.77
CA LYS A 193 18.62 12.10 -18.32
C LYS A 193 18.01 12.18 -16.90
N PRO A 194 16.68 11.98 -16.76
CA PRO A 194 16.03 11.89 -15.45
C PRO A 194 16.56 10.75 -14.54
N ASN A 195 17.23 9.78 -15.13
CA ASN A 195 17.83 8.61 -14.45
C ASN A 195 19.37 8.62 -14.46
N ALA A 196 20.02 9.70 -14.91
CA ALA A 196 21.47 9.76 -14.85
C ALA A 196 21.91 9.81 -13.38
N GLU A 197 22.87 9.00 -13.02
CA GLU A 197 23.59 8.97 -11.73
C GLU A 197 24.35 10.26 -11.42
N ASN A 198 24.10 11.33 -12.17
CA ASN A 198 24.67 12.65 -11.97
C ASN A 198 23.98 13.35 -10.80
N GLY A 199 24.54 13.19 -9.60
CA GLY A 199 24.08 13.86 -8.39
C GLY A 199 23.81 15.36 -8.56
N LEU A 200 24.53 16.04 -9.46
CA LEU A 200 24.36 17.47 -9.79
C LEU A 200 22.99 17.78 -10.44
N ALA A 201 22.50 16.93 -11.36
CA ALA A 201 21.21 17.16 -12.02
C ALA A 201 20.05 16.99 -11.01
N LEU A 202 20.12 15.99 -10.15
CA LEU A 202 19.15 15.79 -9.07
C LEU A 202 19.16 16.99 -8.11
N THR A 203 20.33 17.43 -7.69
CA THR A 203 20.48 18.59 -6.78
C THR A 203 19.85 19.85 -7.36
N ARG A 204 20.12 20.18 -8.63
CA ARG A 204 19.52 21.36 -9.29
C ARG A 204 17.99 21.29 -9.36
N MET A 205 17.46 20.13 -9.64
CA MET A 205 16.01 19.91 -9.63
C MET A 205 15.44 20.08 -8.21
N GLN A 206 16.11 19.53 -7.20
CA GLN A 206 15.71 19.68 -5.81
C GLN A 206 15.73 21.14 -5.36
N ASP A 207 16.79 21.90 -5.70
CA ASP A 207 16.90 23.32 -5.37
C ASP A 207 15.75 24.14 -5.99
N TYR A 208 15.44 23.89 -7.27
CA TYR A 208 14.31 24.52 -7.95
C TYR A 208 12.97 24.19 -7.28
N LEU A 209 12.74 22.93 -6.95
CA LEU A 209 11.52 22.47 -6.29
C LEU A 209 11.37 23.02 -4.87
N LEU A 210 12.47 23.13 -4.11
CA LEU A 210 12.48 23.75 -2.78
C LEU A 210 12.22 25.25 -2.85
N GLU A 211 12.80 25.94 -3.84
CA GLU A 211 12.53 27.36 -4.06
C GLU A 211 11.04 27.59 -4.36
N PHE A 212 10.43 26.75 -5.20
CA PHE A 212 9.00 26.79 -5.47
C PHE A 212 8.18 26.54 -4.20
N LYS A 213 8.49 25.46 -3.45
CA LYS A 213 7.81 25.15 -2.20
C LYS A 213 7.87 26.32 -1.21
N ASN A 214 9.05 26.90 -1.00
CA ASN A 214 9.27 27.98 -0.03
C ASN A 214 8.54 29.29 -0.40
N LYS A 215 8.28 29.53 -1.69
CA LYS A 215 7.49 30.67 -2.17
C LYS A 215 5.99 30.41 -2.14
N SER A 216 5.57 29.16 -2.03
CA SER A 216 4.16 28.77 -2.02
C SER A 216 3.55 29.03 -0.65
N ARG A 217 2.30 29.52 -0.66
CA ARG A 217 1.47 29.58 0.55
C ARG A 217 0.51 28.41 0.49
N PHE A 218 0.54 27.54 1.49
CA PHE A 218 -0.29 26.36 1.56
C PHE A 218 -0.59 25.98 3.02
N ASP A 219 -1.66 25.29 3.22
CA ASP A 219 -2.04 24.62 4.46
C ASP A 219 -2.67 23.25 4.15
N LEU A 220 -2.82 22.42 5.17
CA LEU A 220 -3.31 21.06 5.00
C LEU A 220 -4.71 21.01 4.37
N GLU A 221 -5.63 21.83 4.84
CA GLU A 221 -7.04 21.77 4.45
C GLU A 221 -7.25 22.26 3.02
N SER A 222 -6.58 23.35 2.64
CA SER A 222 -6.64 23.87 1.27
C SER A 222 -6.04 22.88 0.26
N GLU A 223 -4.90 22.26 0.60
CA GLU A 223 -4.26 21.29 -0.30
C GLU A 223 -5.05 19.97 -0.40
N GLN A 224 -5.68 19.51 0.69
CA GLN A 224 -6.61 18.39 0.63
C GLN A 224 -7.82 18.71 -0.26
N HIS A 225 -8.44 19.88 -0.07
CA HIS A 225 -9.58 20.29 -0.88
C HIS A 225 -9.23 20.36 -2.37
N LYS A 226 -8.10 20.95 -2.72
CA LYS A 226 -7.58 20.99 -4.09
C LYS A 226 -7.37 19.58 -4.66
N ASN A 227 -6.89 18.65 -3.84
CA ASN A 227 -6.62 17.27 -4.27
C ASN A 227 -7.89 16.46 -4.57
N GLU A 228 -9.07 16.86 -4.11
CA GLU A 228 -10.33 16.20 -4.45
C GLU A 228 -10.59 16.15 -5.97
N SER A 229 -10.17 17.19 -6.70
CA SER A 229 -10.33 17.33 -8.15
C SER A 229 -9.02 17.23 -8.95
N SER A 230 -7.88 17.06 -8.29
CA SER A 230 -6.56 16.94 -8.92
C SER A 230 -6.48 15.72 -9.86
N ASN A 231 -5.62 15.78 -10.87
CA ASN A 231 -5.33 14.63 -11.75
C ASN A 231 -4.27 13.68 -11.17
N ALA A 232 -3.61 14.05 -10.06
CA ALA A 232 -2.77 13.17 -9.24
C ALA A 232 -3.43 13.02 -7.86
N ARG A 233 -4.56 12.29 -7.81
CA ARG A 233 -5.44 12.24 -6.63
C ARG A 233 -5.00 11.20 -5.62
N CYS A 234 -4.98 11.58 -4.34
CA CYS A 234 -4.81 10.65 -3.23
C CYS A 234 -6.13 9.88 -2.99
N VAL A 235 -6.21 8.64 -3.50
CA VAL A 235 -7.41 7.80 -3.37
C VAL A 235 -7.38 6.90 -2.14
N ALA A 236 -6.21 6.73 -1.52
CA ALA A 236 -6.03 6.01 -0.26
C ALA A 236 -4.80 6.55 0.45
N PHE A 237 -4.86 6.62 1.77
CA PHE A 237 -3.75 7.05 2.60
C PHE A 237 -3.54 6.08 3.75
N CYS A 238 -2.33 5.52 3.84
CA CYS A 238 -1.90 4.56 4.84
C CYS A 238 -0.85 5.17 5.76
N ILE A 239 -0.98 4.96 7.06
CA ILE A 239 0.00 5.33 8.08
C ILE A 239 0.47 4.09 8.82
N GLU A 240 1.81 3.86 8.88
CA GLU A 240 2.43 2.83 9.71
C GLU A 240 2.63 3.35 11.13
N THR A 241 2.25 2.55 12.15
CA THR A 241 2.39 2.93 13.55
C THR A 241 2.46 1.71 14.48
N LYS A 242 2.38 1.95 15.80
CA LYS A 242 2.31 0.95 16.88
C LYS A 242 0.94 0.97 17.55
N PRO A 243 0.51 -0.15 18.18
CA PRO A 243 -0.77 -0.21 18.88
C PRO A 243 -0.95 0.85 19.97
N ASP A 244 0.05 1.12 20.80
CA ASP A 244 0.04 2.12 21.87
C ASP A 244 -0.09 3.58 21.36
N TYR A 245 0.12 3.81 20.05
CA TYR A 245 -0.09 5.10 19.35
C TYR A 245 -1.37 5.11 18.50
N CYS A 246 -2.38 4.33 18.89
CA CYS A 246 -3.71 4.29 18.24
C CYS A 246 -4.84 4.51 19.27
N LYS A 247 -4.64 5.40 20.23
CA LYS A 247 -5.70 5.91 21.11
C LYS A 247 -6.52 6.99 20.38
N GLN A 248 -7.69 7.35 20.89
CA GLN A 248 -8.62 8.30 20.24
C GLN A 248 -7.94 9.57 19.69
N PRO A 249 -7.09 10.31 20.46
CA PRO A 249 -6.47 11.53 19.93
C PRO A 249 -5.52 11.29 18.75
N HIS A 250 -4.86 10.12 18.69
CA HIS A 250 -4.00 9.74 17.56
C HIS A 250 -4.84 9.42 16.33
N ILE A 251 -5.96 8.71 16.52
CA ILE A 251 -6.88 8.34 15.43
C ILE A 251 -7.54 9.59 14.85
N ASP A 252 -8.01 10.50 15.70
CA ASP A 252 -8.59 11.77 15.27
C ASP A 252 -7.61 12.57 14.40
N GLN A 253 -6.36 12.65 14.83
CA GLN A 253 -5.31 13.31 14.05
C GLN A 253 -5.04 12.60 12.72
N MET A 254 -4.86 11.28 12.72
CA MET A 254 -4.64 10.52 11.48
C MET A 254 -5.79 10.69 10.48
N MET A 255 -7.03 10.68 10.97
CA MET A 255 -8.21 10.88 10.12
C MET A 255 -8.29 12.31 9.57
N ARG A 256 -7.95 13.34 10.36
CA ARG A 256 -7.85 14.74 9.90
C ARG A 256 -6.80 14.88 8.79
N LEU A 257 -5.71 14.13 8.89
CA LEU A 257 -4.67 14.07 7.85
C LEU A 257 -5.14 13.37 6.56
N GLY A 258 -6.31 12.72 6.56
CA GLY A 258 -6.88 12.00 5.41
C GLY A 258 -6.57 10.50 5.37
N CYS A 259 -6.08 9.93 6.49
CA CYS A 259 -5.78 8.50 6.59
C CYS A 259 -7.04 7.65 6.40
N THR A 260 -6.91 6.57 5.63
CA THR A 260 -7.97 5.59 5.39
C THR A 260 -7.58 4.17 5.82
N ARG A 261 -6.30 3.94 6.10
CA ARG A 261 -5.76 2.66 6.54
C ARG A 261 -4.62 2.87 7.54
N VAL A 262 -4.61 2.06 8.59
CA VAL A 262 -3.52 2.03 9.56
C VAL A 262 -2.84 0.66 9.53
N GLU A 263 -1.52 0.65 9.48
CA GLU A 263 -0.71 -0.55 9.59
C GLU A 263 -0.08 -0.61 10.97
N LEU A 264 -0.49 -1.59 11.74
CA LEU A 264 -0.05 -1.81 13.12
C LEU A 264 1.11 -2.78 13.18
N GLY A 265 2.22 -2.34 13.75
CA GLY A 265 3.33 -3.22 14.07
C GLY A 265 3.03 -4.09 15.30
N VAL A 266 2.10 -5.03 15.20
CA VAL A 266 1.72 -5.98 16.27
C VAL A 266 2.86 -6.94 16.58
N GLN A 267 3.43 -7.56 15.56
CA GLN A 267 4.57 -8.47 15.54
C GLN A 267 4.26 -9.87 16.07
N CYS A 268 3.70 -10.01 17.27
CA CYS A 268 3.40 -11.28 17.93
C CYS A 268 2.14 -11.13 18.81
N LEU A 269 1.47 -12.25 19.10
CA LEU A 269 0.34 -12.34 20.04
C LEU A 269 0.76 -13.00 21.37
N ASN A 270 1.89 -12.57 21.94
CA ASN A 270 2.38 -13.07 23.20
C ASN A 270 3.12 -11.97 23.96
N ASP A 271 2.60 -11.58 25.14
CA ASP A 271 3.15 -10.47 25.93
C ASP A 271 4.55 -10.75 26.49
N GLU A 272 4.89 -12.01 26.78
CA GLU A 272 6.24 -12.38 27.22
C GLU A 272 7.26 -12.15 26.12
N ILE A 273 6.93 -12.58 24.89
CA ILE A 273 7.77 -12.34 23.70
C ILE A 273 7.87 -10.85 23.41
N LEU A 274 6.74 -10.10 23.42
CA LEU A 274 6.73 -8.66 23.20
C LEU A 274 7.60 -7.91 24.23
N SER A 275 7.54 -8.31 25.49
CA SER A 275 8.37 -7.77 26.56
C SER A 275 9.85 -8.10 26.35
N PHE A 276 10.18 -9.37 26.06
CA PHE A 276 11.55 -9.81 25.80
C PHE A 276 12.21 -9.04 24.65
N VAL A 277 11.47 -8.82 23.58
CA VAL A 277 12.00 -8.07 22.42
C VAL A 277 11.92 -6.55 22.58
N ASN A 278 11.55 -6.05 23.76
CA ASN A 278 11.39 -4.62 24.08
C ASN A 278 10.44 -3.91 23.10
N ARG A 279 9.27 -4.50 22.85
CA ARG A 279 8.33 -3.94 21.87
C ARG A 279 7.58 -2.71 22.37
N GLY A 280 7.39 -2.58 23.69
CA GLY A 280 6.81 -1.41 24.35
C GLY A 280 5.30 -1.22 24.13
N HIS A 281 4.58 -2.27 23.76
CA HIS A 281 3.11 -2.37 23.82
C HIS A 281 2.70 -3.78 24.20
N THR A 282 1.44 -3.96 24.60
CA THR A 282 0.84 -5.21 25.06
C THR A 282 -0.22 -5.73 24.07
N LEU A 283 -0.71 -6.96 24.30
CA LEU A 283 -1.88 -7.48 23.59
C LEU A 283 -3.12 -6.63 23.85
N ALA A 284 -3.30 -6.14 25.09
CA ALA A 284 -4.40 -5.24 25.44
C ALA A 284 -4.38 -3.96 24.57
N ASP A 285 -3.19 -3.36 24.36
CA ASP A 285 -3.05 -2.22 23.45
C ASP A 285 -3.43 -2.58 22.00
N THR A 286 -3.10 -3.78 21.54
CA THR A 286 -3.44 -4.26 20.20
C THR A 286 -4.96 -4.43 20.03
N ILE A 287 -5.63 -5.04 21.01
CA ILE A 287 -7.08 -5.26 21.02
C ILE A 287 -7.80 -3.91 21.02
N GLU A 288 -7.43 -3.01 21.94
CA GLU A 288 -8.03 -1.67 22.02
C GLU A 288 -7.82 -0.86 20.74
N ALA A 289 -6.58 -0.81 20.22
CA ALA A 289 -6.27 -0.10 19.00
C ALA A 289 -7.09 -0.62 17.81
N THR A 290 -7.21 -1.94 17.68
CA THR A 290 -7.98 -2.57 16.59
C THR A 290 -9.46 -2.19 16.67
N ARG A 291 -10.06 -2.24 17.87
CA ARG A 291 -11.45 -1.84 18.11
C ARG A 291 -11.67 -0.36 17.73
N LEU A 292 -10.86 0.54 18.27
CA LEU A 292 -10.97 1.98 18.00
C LEU A 292 -10.81 2.31 16.52
N LEU A 293 -9.83 1.72 15.85
CA LEU A 293 -9.60 1.92 14.41
C LEU A 293 -10.78 1.42 13.57
N LYS A 294 -11.31 0.22 13.86
CA LYS A 294 -12.44 -0.34 13.14
C LYS A 294 -13.72 0.47 13.38
N ASP A 295 -13.99 0.89 14.63
CA ASP A 295 -15.15 1.71 15.00
C ASP A 295 -15.04 3.15 14.46
N SER A 296 -13.86 3.56 13.99
CA SER A 296 -13.62 4.80 13.21
C SER A 296 -13.63 4.58 11.69
N SER A 297 -14.09 3.42 11.22
CA SER A 297 -14.13 3.05 9.80
C SER A 297 -12.76 2.85 9.12
N LEU A 298 -11.64 2.91 9.84
CA LEU A 298 -10.31 2.72 9.29
C LEU A 298 -10.04 1.24 8.96
N LYS A 299 -9.35 0.97 7.87
CA LYS A 299 -8.81 -0.36 7.57
C LYS A 299 -7.61 -0.65 8.47
N VAL A 300 -7.49 -1.90 8.91
CA VAL A 300 -6.45 -2.34 9.85
C VAL A 300 -5.59 -3.44 9.21
N THR A 301 -4.30 -3.18 9.10
CA THR A 301 -3.32 -4.17 8.64
C THR A 301 -2.37 -4.50 9.79
N TYR A 302 -2.13 -5.79 10.05
CA TYR A 302 -1.11 -6.19 11.01
C TYR A 302 0.20 -6.55 10.33
N HIS A 303 1.31 -6.08 10.91
CA HIS A 303 2.64 -6.61 10.64
C HIS A 303 2.92 -7.72 11.66
N MET A 304 3.18 -8.94 11.17
CA MET A 304 3.46 -10.12 11.99
C MET A 304 4.86 -10.62 11.73
N MET A 305 5.57 -11.00 12.79
CA MET A 305 6.97 -11.44 12.74
C MET A 305 7.13 -12.86 13.30
N PRO A 306 6.88 -13.91 12.52
CA PRO A 306 7.24 -15.26 12.96
C PRO A 306 8.75 -15.41 13.17
N GLY A 307 9.14 -16.26 14.13
CA GLY A 307 10.53 -16.51 14.49
C GLY A 307 11.17 -15.44 15.37
N LEU A 308 10.40 -14.72 16.18
CA LEU A 308 10.95 -13.86 17.22
C LEU A 308 11.61 -14.72 18.33
N PRO A 309 12.64 -14.21 19.03
CA PRO A 309 13.20 -14.89 20.20
C PRO A 309 12.12 -15.22 21.24
N GLY A 310 12.14 -16.46 21.70
CA GLY A 310 11.12 -17.01 22.60
C GLY A 310 9.95 -17.69 21.90
N SER A 311 9.82 -17.56 20.56
CA SER A 311 8.85 -18.30 19.75
C SER A 311 9.44 -19.60 19.21
N ASN A 312 8.53 -20.48 18.76
CA ASN A 312 8.87 -21.70 18.02
C ASN A 312 7.88 -21.90 16.85
N PRO A 313 8.14 -22.84 15.92
CA PRO A 313 7.29 -23.02 14.74
C PRO A 313 5.81 -23.29 15.04
N ASP A 314 5.50 -24.02 16.09
CA ASP A 314 4.11 -24.36 16.44
C ASP A 314 3.39 -23.15 17.04
N MET A 315 4.07 -22.36 17.88
CA MET A 315 3.57 -21.09 18.40
C MET A 315 3.31 -20.09 17.27
N ASP A 316 4.20 -20.02 16.28
CA ASP A 316 4.04 -19.11 15.14
C ASP A 316 2.85 -19.52 14.26
N VAL A 317 2.59 -20.82 14.05
CA VAL A 317 1.40 -21.29 13.34
C VAL A 317 0.13 -21.01 14.13
N ALA A 318 0.12 -21.31 15.45
CA ALA A 318 -1.01 -21.04 16.34
C ALA A 318 -1.35 -19.54 16.42
N MET A 319 -0.35 -18.67 16.40
CA MET A 319 -0.54 -17.21 16.33
C MET A 319 -1.38 -16.80 15.11
N PHE A 320 -1.14 -17.40 13.93
CA PHE A 320 -1.95 -17.10 12.74
C PHE A 320 -3.37 -17.68 12.82
N GLU A 321 -3.58 -18.78 13.51
CA GLU A 321 -4.91 -19.30 13.81
C GLU A 321 -5.66 -18.37 14.75
N GLU A 322 -5.04 -17.95 15.84
CA GLU A 322 -5.57 -17.01 16.84
C GLU A 322 -6.03 -15.69 16.21
N LEU A 323 -5.30 -15.15 15.24
CA LEU A 323 -5.66 -13.90 14.56
C LEU A 323 -7.08 -13.90 13.95
N PHE A 324 -7.62 -15.05 13.60
CA PHE A 324 -8.91 -15.17 12.90
C PHE A 324 -9.95 -16.00 13.63
N SER A 325 -9.56 -16.81 14.61
CA SER A 325 -10.47 -17.52 15.50
C SER A 325 -10.90 -16.64 16.68
N ASN A 326 -10.03 -15.75 17.15
CA ASN A 326 -10.35 -14.79 18.22
C ASN A 326 -10.90 -13.48 17.62
N PRO A 327 -12.17 -13.13 17.92
CA PRO A 327 -12.81 -11.94 17.38
C PRO A 327 -12.20 -10.61 17.87
N ASP A 328 -11.36 -10.61 18.90
CA ASP A 328 -10.69 -9.39 19.37
C ASP A 328 -9.67 -8.85 18.38
N PHE A 329 -9.17 -9.68 17.46
CA PHE A 329 -8.21 -9.29 16.44
C PHE A 329 -8.86 -9.09 15.06
N ALA A 330 -8.97 -10.13 14.27
CA ALA A 330 -9.55 -10.17 12.92
C ALA A 330 -9.13 -8.99 12.01
N PRO A 331 -7.81 -8.77 11.76
CA PRO A 331 -7.33 -7.66 10.91
C PRO A 331 -7.80 -7.81 9.46
N ASP A 332 -7.97 -6.69 8.74
CA ASP A 332 -8.39 -6.68 7.33
C ASP A 332 -7.29 -7.16 6.39
N ALA A 333 -6.03 -6.98 6.79
CA ALA A 333 -4.88 -7.41 5.99
C ALA A 333 -3.68 -7.80 6.87
N LEU A 334 -2.76 -8.55 6.26
CA LEU A 334 -1.50 -8.97 6.89
C LEU A 334 -0.30 -8.61 6.02
N LYS A 335 0.79 -8.22 6.69
CA LYS A 335 2.17 -8.25 6.19
C LYS A 335 2.94 -9.21 7.10
N ILE A 336 3.53 -10.26 6.51
CA ILE A 336 4.23 -11.32 7.25
C ILE A 336 5.73 -11.14 7.00
N TYR A 337 6.48 -10.87 8.05
CA TYR A 337 7.89 -10.53 8.01
C TYR A 337 8.70 -11.44 8.94
N PRO A 338 9.12 -12.64 8.50
CA PRO A 338 9.98 -13.49 9.33
C PRO A 338 11.14 -12.71 9.94
N CYS A 339 11.43 -12.97 11.21
CA CYS A 339 12.48 -12.27 11.94
C CYS A 339 13.83 -12.48 11.26
N MET A 340 14.58 -11.39 11.07
CA MET A 340 15.91 -11.39 10.45
C MET A 340 16.94 -10.80 11.42
N VAL A 341 18.13 -11.37 11.45
CA VAL A 341 19.27 -10.85 12.21
C VAL A 341 19.99 -9.81 11.36
N LEU A 342 19.95 -8.55 11.80
CA LEU A 342 20.59 -7.44 11.11
C LEU A 342 21.78 -6.89 11.92
N PRO A 343 22.87 -6.46 11.27
CA PRO A 343 24.04 -5.91 11.95
C PRO A 343 23.70 -4.78 12.91
N GLY A 344 24.43 -4.68 14.01
CA GLY A 344 24.32 -3.60 14.98
C GLY A 344 23.07 -3.64 15.87
N THR A 345 22.23 -4.67 15.74
CA THR A 345 21.07 -4.87 16.62
C THR A 345 21.44 -5.70 17.85
N PRO A 346 20.77 -5.54 19.01
CA PRO A 346 20.92 -6.46 20.13
C PRO A 346 20.66 -7.93 19.76
N LEU A 347 19.74 -8.18 18.82
CA LEU A 347 19.47 -9.52 18.30
C LEU A 347 20.67 -10.12 17.58
N HIS A 348 21.49 -9.31 16.90
CA HIS A 348 22.74 -9.77 16.29
C HIS A 348 23.73 -10.27 17.34
N GLN A 349 23.83 -9.61 18.49
CA GLN A 349 24.68 -10.05 19.59
C GLN A 349 24.22 -11.38 20.20
N LEU A 350 22.88 -11.57 20.35
CA LEU A 350 22.33 -12.86 20.79
C LEU A 350 22.68 -13.98 19.79
N TYR A 351 22.57 -13.70 18.51
CA TYR A 351 22.94 -14.63 17.45
C TYR A 351 24.43 -15.01 17.48
N GLU A 352 25.31 -14.03 17.63
CA GLU A 352 26.80 -14.28 17.73
C GLU A 352 27.15 -15.13 18.94
N ARG A 353 26.43 -14.93 20.06
CA ARG A 353 26.59 -15.74 21.28
C ARG A 353 25.90 -17.10 21.23
N ARG A 354 25.21 -17.43 20.11
CA ARG A 354 24.40 -18.64 19.93
C ARG A 354 23.25 -18.78 20.93
N GLU A 355 22.74 -17.66 21.42
CA GLU A 355 21.59 -17.58 22.31
C GLU A 355 20.26 -17.42 21.52
N PHE A 356 20.35 -17.21 20.20
CA PHE A 356 19.23 -17.12 19.28
C PHE A 356 19.57 -17.77 17.95
N GLU A 357 18.66 -18.60 17.44
CA GLU A 357 18.72 -19.18 16.11
C GLU A 357 17.55 -18.66 15.26
N PRO A 358 17.80 -17.91 14.18
CA PRO A 358 16.76 -17.39 13.32
C PRO A 358 16.15 -18.48 12.43
N LEU A 359 14.88 -18.33 12.04
CA LEU A 359 14.23 -19.24 11.11
C LEU A 359 15.01 -19.36 9.80
N SER A 360 15.24 -20.58 9.36
CA SER A 360 15.70 -20.85 8.00
C SER A 360 14.63 -20.46 6.96
N THR A 361 15.03 -20.32 5.70
CA THR A 361 14.05 -20.11 4.60
C THR A 361 13.04 -21.25 4.55
N GLN A 362 13.49 -22.50 4.78
CA GLN A 362 12.61 -23.68 4.80
C GLN A 362 11.61 -23.60 5.96
N SER A 363 12.07 -23.30 7.17
CA SER A 363 11.19 -23.22 8.35
C SER A 363 10.16 -22.10 8.20
N ALA A 364 10.58 -20.93 7.72
CA ALA A 364 9.66 -19.82 7.47
C ALA A 364 8.62 -20.15 6.39
N MET A 365 9.04 -20.85 5.33
CA MET A 365 8.14 -21.36 4.28
C MET A 365 7.10 -22.31 4.85
N GLU A 366 7.50 -23.31 5.67
CA GLU A 366 6.61 -24.29 6.29
C GLU A 366 5.57 -23.63 7.22
N ILE A 367 6.01 -22.72 8.10
CA ILE A 367 5.12 -22.00 9.02
C ILE A 367 4.07 -21.22 8.23
N ILE A 368 4.49 -20.41 7.24
CA ILE A 368 3.55 -19.55 6.51
C ILE A 368 2.66 -20.36 5.58
N ALA A 369 3.15 -21.46 4.98
CA ALA A 369 2.33 -22.35 4.17
C ALA A 369 1.23 -23.01 5.00
N LYS A 370 1.56 -23.55 6.18
CA LYS A 370 0.58 -24.09 7.13
C LYS A 370 -0.43 -23.04 7.60
N ALA A 371 0.02 -21.81 7.88
CA ALA A 371 -0.83 -20.70 8.31
C ALA A 371 -1.89 -20.31 7.27
N LYS A 372 -1.66 -20.56 5.98
CA LYS A 372 -2.62 -20.19 4.91
C LYS A 372 -3.98 -20.85 5.04
N ARG A 373 -4.10 -21.98 5.74
CA ARG A 373 -5.39 -22.66 6.00
C ARG A 373 -6.34 -21.83 6.87
N PHE A 374 -5.79 -20.92 7.69
CA PHE A 374 -6.56 -20.09 8.63
C PHE A 374 -6.96 -18.75 8.03
N PHE A 375 -6.46 -18.38 6.83
CA PHE A 375 -6.73 -17.08 6.23
C PHE A 375 -8.13 -17.03 5.61
N PRO A 376 -9.07 -16.27 6.19
CA PRO A 376 -10.44 -16.21 5.70
C PRO A 376 -10.55 -15.43 4.38
N PRO A 377 -11.68 -15.60 3.64
CA PRO A 377 -11.90 -14.93 2.36
C PRO A 377 -11.83 -13.41 2.37
N TRP A 378 -12.05 -12.81 3.52
CA TRP A 378 -12.05 -11.36 3.71
C TRP A 378 -10.70 -10.77 4.11
N VAL A 379 -9.66 -11.57 4.39
CA VAL A 379 -8.33 -11.03 4.70
C VAL A 379 -7.47 -10.87 3.43
N ARG A 380 -6.62 -9.83 3.40
CA ARG A 380 -5.63 -9.65 2.35
C ARG A 380 -4.21 -9.88 2.86
N VAL A 381 -3.51 -10.88 2.38
CA VAL A 381 -2.06 -11.02 2.63
C VAL A 381 -1.31 -10.12 1.64
N GLN A 382 -1.00 -8.90 2.08
CA GLN A 382 -0.39 -7.88 1.22
C GLN A 382 1.05 -8.23 0.86
N ARG A 383 1.85 -8.67 1.85
CA ARG A 383 3.27 -8.92 1.68
C ARG A 383 3.72 -10.12 2.51
N VAL A 384 4.61 -10.89 1.92
CA VAL A 384 5.40 -11.93 2.61
C VAL A 384 6.87 -11.60 2.33
N MET A 385 7.67 -11.38 3.36
CA MET A 385 9.04 -10.90 3.35
C MET A 385 9.18 -9.37 3.26
N ARG A 386 10.22 -8.83 3.90
CA ARG A 386 10.59 -7.40 3.89
C ARG A 386 11.43 -7.06 2.64
N ASP A 387 11.48 -5.76 2.31
CA ASP A 387 12.32 -5.25 1.20
C ASP A 387 13.80 -5.05 1.59
N ILE A 388 14.21 -5.54 2.75
CA ILE A 388 15.62 -5.50 3.17
C ILE A 388 16.44 -6.42 2.27
N PRO A 389 17.51 -5.93 1.63
CA PRO A 389 18.38 -6.79 0.82
C PRO A 389 18.94 -7.95 1.67
N THR A 390 18.75 -9.18 1.21
CA THR A 390 19.13 -10.40 1.98
C THR A 390 20.62 -10.46 2.29
N LYS A 391 21.47 -9.83 1.45
CA LYS A 391 22.91 -9.70 1.70
C LYS A 391 23.27 -8.93 2.97
N LEU A 392 22.37 -8.12 3.50
CA LEU A 392 22.58 -7.38 4.76
C LEU A 392 22.26 -8.23 5.98
N SER A 393 21.49 -9.30 5.82
CA SER A 393 21.13 -10.18 6.92
C SER A 393 22.29 -11.11 7.32
N LYS A 394 22.56 -11.22 8.62
CA LYS A 394 23.50 -12.18 9.19
C LYS A 394 22.87 -13.55 9.41
N GLY A 395 21.55 -13.59 9.62
CA GLY A 395 20.76 -14.81 9.80
C GLY A 395 19.30 -14.61 9.47
N GLY A 396 18.59 -15.68 9.17
CA GLY A 396 17.18 -15.67 8.80
C GLY A 396 16.95 -16.02 7.34
N VAL A 397 15.78 -15.64 6.81
CA VAL A 397 15.37 -15.94 5.45
C VAL A 397 16.30 -15.27 4.43
N ARG A 398 16.84 -16.07 3.51
CA ARG A 398 17.78 -15.61 2.46
C ARG A 398 17.17 -15.53 1.05
N SER A 399 15.85 -15.75 0.92
CA SER A 399 15.17 -15.79 -0.38
C SER A 399 14.29 -14.56 -0.58
N ASN A 400 14.43 -13.88 -1.73
CA ASN A 400 13.60 -12.74 -2.09
C ASN A 400 12.21 -13.15 -2.62
N ASN A 401 12.03 -14.41 -3.02
CA ASN A 401 10.80 -14.97 -3.57
C ASN A 401 10.02 -15.84 -2.56
N LEU A 402 10.17 -15.58 -1.26
CA LEU A 402 9.54 -16.39 -0.20
C LEU A 402 8.04 -16.60 -0.43
N ARG A 403 7.31 -15.59 -0.95
CA ARG A 403 5.88 -15.75 -1.28
C ARG A 403 5.63 -16.89 -2.27
N GLN A 404 6.46 -17.02 -3.31
CA GLN A 404 6.31 -18.08 -4.29
C GLN A 404 6.56 -19.44 -3.65
N LEU A 405 7.66 -19.56 -2.91
CA LEU A 405 7.98 -20.81 -2.18
C LEU A 405 6.84 -21.23 -1.23
N VAL A 406 6.25 -20.26 -0.53
CA VAL A 406 5.09 -20.50 0.35
C VAL A 406 3.86 -20.98 -0.42
N LEU A 407 3.60 -20.43 -1.62
CA LEU A 407 2.45 -20.84 -2.44
C LEU A 407 2.64 -22.25 -2.99
N ASP A 408 3.84 -22.56 -3.46
CA ASP A 408 4.19 -23.89 -3.98
C ASP A 408 4.07 -24.93 -2.86
N ARG A 409 4.63 -24.63 -1.68
CA ARG A 409 4.55 -25.51 -0.51
C ARG A 409 3.11 -25.69 0.00
N ALA A 410 2.30 -24.64 0.03
CA ALA A 410 0.89 -24.75 0.40
C ALA A 410 0.14 -25.67 -0.56
N SER A 411 0.42 -25.60 -1.87
CA SER A 411 -0.15 -26.48 -2.89
C SER A 411 0.25 -27.93 -2.65
N GLU A 412 1.52 -28.23 -2.34
CA GLU A 412 2.00 -29.58 -1.99
C GLU A 412 1.30 -30.15 -0.75
N LEU A 413 0.95 -29.28 0.22
CA LEU A 413 0.21 -29.63 1.43
C LEU A 413 -1.31 -29.74 1.20
N GLY A 414 -1.80 -29.55 -0.02
CA GLY A 414 -3.24 -29.52 -0.32
C GLY A 414 -3.97 -28.31 0.28
N ILE A 415 -3.26 -27.22 0.60
CA ILE A 415 -3.83 -26.01 1.20
C ILE A 415 -4.11 -24.98 0.11
N GLU A 416 -5.39 -24.71 -0.14
CA GLU A 416 -5.83 -23.64 -1.02
C GLU A 416 -6.09 -22.36 -0.21
N CYS A 417 -5.27 -21.33 -0.45
CA CYS A 417 -5.37 -20.06 0.27
C CYS A 417 -6.58 -19.23 -0.19
N GLN A 418 -7.50 -18.93 0.72
CA GLN A 418 -8.72 -18.18 0.45
C GLN A 418 -8.56 -16.65 0.55
N CYS A 419 -7.36 -16.14 0.83
CA CYS A 419 -7.18 -14.71 1.02
C CYS A 419 -7.45 -13.91 -0.28
N ILE A 420 -7.88 -12.65 -0.13
CA ILE A 420 -8.17 -11.73 -1.24
C ILE A 420 -7.06 -11.73 -2.30
N ARG A 421 -5.79 -11.65 -1.87
CA ARG A 421 -4.65 -11.57 -2.80
C ARG A 421 -4.51 -12.80 -3.70
N CYS A 422 -4.88 -13.99 -3.24
CA CYS A 422 -4.81 -15.21 -4.02
C CYS A 422 -6.00 -15.36 -4.97
N ARG A 423 -7.13 -14.73 -4.66
CA ARG A 423 -8.39 -14.84 -5.41
C ARG A 423 -8.70 -13.64 -6.31
N GLU A 424 -8.08 -12.46 -6.11
CA GLU A 424 -8.34 -11.29 -6.95
C GLU A 424 -7.98 -11.56 -8.42
N VAL A 425 -8.84 -11.15 -9.34
CA VAL A 425 -8.78 -11.48 -10.77
C VAL A 425 -7.42 -11.19 -11.42
N GLY A 426 -6.72 -10.14 -10.99
CA GLY A 426 -5.40 -9.78 -11.52
C GLY A 426 -4.23 -10.65 -11.02
N HIS A 427 -4.47 -11.54 -10.05
CA HIS A 427 -3.44 -12.37 -9.41
C HIS A 427 -3.82 -13.84 -9.25
N SER A 428 -5.09 -14.17 -9.40
CA SER A 428 -5.56 -15.56 -9.37
C SER A 428 -4.96 -16.36 -10.52
N LYS A 429 -4.66 -17.63 -10.27
CA LYS A 429 -4.27 -18.60 -11.31
C LYS A 429 -5.37 -18.75 -12.37
N ASN A 430 -6.62 -18.65 -11.96
CA ASN A 430 -7.82 -18.81 -12.78
C ASN A 430 -8.37 -17.47 -13.30
N GLY A 431 -7.68 -16.36 -13.09
CA GLY A 431 -8.17 -15.03 -13.45
C GLY A 431 -8.48 -14.83 -14.94
N LEU A 432 -7.80 -15.61 -15.82
CA LEU A 432 -8.04 -15.57 -17.27
C LEU A 432 -9.26 -16.40 -17.70
N SER A 433 -9.64 -17.44 -16.94
CA SER A 433 -10.82 -18.30 -17.20
C SER A 433 -12.09 -17.78 -16.53
N ALA A 434 -11.97 -16.91 -15.53
CA ALA A 434 -13.10 -16.33 -14.81
C ALA A 434 -13.96 -15.43 -15.70
N ARG A 435 -15.27 -15.58 -15.58
CA ARG A 435 -16.27 -14.81 -16.35
C ARG A 435 -16.99 -13.85 -15.44
N PHE A 436 -16.94 -12.57 -15.80
CA PHE A 436 -17.62 -11.51 -15.05
C PHE A 436 -19.15 -11.67 -15.06
N GLU A 437 -19.71 -12.22 -16.13
CA GLU A 437 -21.14 -12.45 -16.30
C GLU A 437 -21.70 -13.55 -15.39
N SER A 438 -20.87 -14.53 -14.99
CA SER A 438 -21.25 -15.62 -14.07
C SER A 438 -21.02 -15.28 -12.60
N ARG A 439 -20.68 -14.00 -12.30
CA ARG A 439 -20.44 -13.58 -10.93
C ARG A 439 -21.70 -13.64 -10.05
N THR A 440 -21.48 -13.91 -8.79
CA THR A 440 -22.50 -13.87 -7.74
C THR A 440 -22.08 -12.95 -6.60
N LEU A 441 -23.04 -12.33 -5.93
CA LEU A 441 -22.77 -11.61 -4.68
C LEU A 441 -22.81 -12.59 -3.50
N ARG A 442 -21.70 -12.67 -2.78
CA ARG A 442 -21.61 -13.42 -1.53
C ARG A 442 -21.57 -12.46 -0.35
N ILE A 443 -22.22 -12.86 0.75
CA ILE A 443 -22.29 -12.07 1.98
C ILE A 443 -21.80 -12.97 3.11
N GLN A 444 -20.71 -12.55 3.76
CA GLN A 444 -20.15 -13.20 4.93
C GLN A 444 -20.22 -12.26 6.12
N THR A 445 -20.85 -12.69 7.20
CA THR A 445 -20.95 -11.94 8.45
C THR A 445 -20.06 -12.59 9.50
N TYR A 446 -19.28 -11.78 10.23
CA TYR A 446 -18.37 -12.25 11.28
C TYR A 446 -18.22 -11.19 12.38
N GLY A 447 -17.91 -11.66 13.60
CA GLY A 447 -17.55 -10.79 14.72
C GLY A 447 -16.11 -10.30 14.59
N ALA A 448 -15.86 -9.01 14.84
CA ALA A 448 -14.51 -8.46 14.89
C ALA A 448 -14.46 -7.25 15.84
N SER A 449 -13.56 -7.30 16.82
CA SER A 449 -13.33 -6.20 17.77
C SER A 449 -14.65 -5.68 18.35
N GLN A 450 -15.47 -6.58 18.92
CA GLN A 450 -16.78 -6.35 19.53
C GLN A 450 -17.88 -5.86 18.60
N GLY A 451 -17.60 -5.53 17.34
CA GLY A 451 -18.58 -5.14 16.33
C GLY A 451 -18.89 -6.27 15.34
N THR A 452 -19.85 -6.02 14.46
CA THR A 452 -20.23 -6.94 13.39
C THR A 452 -19.68 -6.45 12.05
N GLU A 453 -18.92 -7.30 11.36
CA GLU A 453 -18.40 -7.05 10.01
C GLU A 453 -19.20 -7.85 9.00
N ILE A 454 -19.48 -7.23 7.86
CA ILE A 454 -20.12 -7.86 6.72
C ILE A 454 -19.21 -7.67 5.51
N PHE A 455 -18.70 -8.77 4.98
CA PHE A 455 -17.92 -8.81 3.75
C PHE A 455 -18.85 -9.17 2.60
N ILE A 456 -19.09 -8.19 1.72
CA ILE A 456 -19.93 -8.32 0.53
C ILE A 456 -18.97 -8.42 -0.64
N SER A 457 -18.93 -9.56 -1.32
CA SER A 457 -18.00 -9.83 -2.42
C SER A 457 -18.74 -10.21 -3.69
N SER A 458 -18.19 -9.81 -4.83
CA SER A 458 -18.60 -10.23 -6.16
C SER A 458 -17.59 -11.23 -6.67
N GLU A 459 -17.99 -12.48 -6.89
CA GLU A 459 -17.10 -13.62 -7.13
C GLU A 459 -17.58 -14.50 -8.27
N ASP A 460 -16.66 -15.02 -9.08
CA ASP A 460 -16.87 -16.25 -9.83
C ASP A 460 -16.56 -17.42 -8.89
N VAL A 461 -17.61 -18.08 -8.41
CA VAL A 461 -17.48 -19.15 -7.41
C VAL A 461 -16.83 -20.39 -8.01
N SER A 462 -17.12 -20.69 -9.29
CA SER A 462 -16.58 -21.87 -9.98
C SER A 462 -15.07 -21.82 -10.16
N GLU A 463 -14.55 -20.62 -10.41
CA GLU A 463 -13.12 -20.37 -10.60
C GLU A 463 -12.40 -19.86 -9.34
N ASN A 464 -13.14 -19.67 -8.23
CA ASN A 464 -12.65 -19.08 -6.98
C ASN A 464 -11.97 -17.72 -7.22
N VAL A 465 -12.60 -16.85 -8.02
CA VAL A 465 -12.05 -15.54 -8.42
C VAL A 465 -12.90 -14.39 -7.88
N LEU A 466 -12.23 -13.40 -7.31
CA LEU A 466 -12.82 -12.20 -6.71
C LEU A 466 -12.68 -11.00 -7.66
N PHE A 467 -13.81 -10.37 -8.02
CA PHE A 467 -13.87 -9.17 -8.86
C PHE A 467 -13.93 -7.87 -8.06
N GLY A 468 -14.51 -7.90 -6.87
CA GLY A 468 -14.62 -6.72 -6.01
C GLY A 468 -15.32 -7.04 -4.71
N PHE A 469 -15.24 -6.11 -3.76
CA PHE A 469 -15.89 -6.26 -2.46
C PHE A 469 -16.19 -4.92 -1.79
N CYS A 470 -17.11 -4.97 -0.81
CA CYS A 470 -17.38 -3.92 0.15
C CYS A 470 -17.27 -4.48 1.57
N ARG A 471 -16.61 -3.74 2.49
CA ARG A 471 -16.60 -4.02 3.92
C ARG A 471 -17.56 -3.08 4.62
N LEU A 472 -18.58 -3.65 5.21
CA LEU A 472 -19.58 -2.94 6.00
C LEU A 472 -19.43 -3.34 7.46
N ARG A 473 -19.49 -2.39 8.38
CA ARG A 473 -19.40 -2.60 9.83
C ARG A 473 -20.56 -1.97 10.58
N MET A 474 -21.09 -2.72 11.52
CA MET A 474 -21.87 -2.18 12.64
C MET A 474 -20.91 -2.01 13.83
N ALA A 475 -20.57 -0.76 14.15
CA ALA A 475 -19.63 -0.45 15.22
C ALA A 475 -20.20 -0.83 16.58
N HIS A 476 -19.32 -1.27 17.50
CA HIS A 476 -19.72 -1.54 18.88
C HIS A 476 -19.92 -0.25 19.67
N LEU A 477 -18.92 0.61 19.66
CA LEU A 477 -18.91 1.86 20.42
C LEU A 477 -18.22 2.97 19.60
N PRO A 478 -18.95 3.60 18.66
CA PRO A 478 -18.39 4.70 17.89
C PRO A 478 -18.12 5.88 18.83
N PHE A 479 -16.93 6.46 18.75
CA PHE A 479 -16.52 7.60 19.59
C PHE A 479 -16.42 8.91 18.79
N ARG A 480 -16.49 8.84 17.48
CA ARG A 480 -16.41 10.01 16.61
C ARG A 480 -17.70 10.83 16.66
N PRO A 481 -17.62 12.18 16.72
CA PRO A 481 -18.82 13.03 16.82
C PRO A 481 -19.74 12.93 15.58
N GLU A 482 -19.19 12.53 14.42
CA GLU A 482 -19.95 12.33 13.19
C GLU A 482 -20.75 11.02 13.17
N LEU A 483 -20.48 10.10 14.09
CA LEU A 483 -21.02 8.74 14.13
C LEU A 483 -21.89 8.54 15.37
N ASP A 484 -23.04 7.92 15.18
CA ASP A 484 -23.93 7.48 16.27
C ASP A 484 -24.15 5.95 16.22
N SER A 485 -24.87 5.41 17.16
CA SER A 485 -25.18 3.97 17.27
C SER A 485 -26.06 3.44 16.12
N ARG A 486 -26.63 4.32 15.29
CA ARG A 486 -27.47 3.99 14.13
C ARG A 486 -26.79 4.30 12.81
N THR A 487 -25.48 4.49 12.83
CA THR A 487 -24.65 4.74 11.64
C THR A 487 -23.86 3.48 11.27
N ALA A 488 -24.12 2.91 10.11
CA ALA A 488 -23.31 1.85 9.51
C ALA A 488 -22.05 2.42 8.87
N LEU A 489 -20.95 1.67 8.85
CA LEU A 489 -19.65 2.13 8.36
C LEU A 489 -19.20 1.33 7.14
N VAL A 490 -18.99 1.98 6.01
CA VAL A 490 -18.26 1.40 4.87
C VAL A 490 -16.78 1.67 5.05
N ARG A 491 -16.02 0.61 5.35
CA ARG A 491 -14.60 0.69 5.66
C ARG A 491 -13.70 0.48 4.44
N GLU A 492 -14.20 -0.19 3.43
CA GLU A 492 -13.52 -0.40 2.16
C GLU A 492 -14.53 -0.71 1.06
N LEU A 493 -14.35 -0.10 -0.10
CA LEU A 493 -14.99 -0.46 -1.37
C LEU A 493 -13.89 -0.63 -2.41
N HIS A 494 -13.76 -1.81 -2.97
CA HIS A 494 -12.68 -2.12 -3.90
C HIS A 494 -13.19 -2.95 -5.08
N VAL A 495 -12.88 -2.51 -6.31
CA VAL A 495 -13.13 -3.24 -7.54
C VAL A 495 -11.79 -3.55 -8.20
N PHE A 496 -11.53 -4.81 -8.48
CA PHE A 496 -10.32 -5.28 -9.16
C PHE A 496 -10.49 -5.23 -10.67
N GLY A 497 -9.39 -5.09 -11.38
CA GLY A 497 -9.34 -5.09 -12.84
C GLY A 497 -8.22 -4.20 -13.36
N LYS A 498 -7.88 -4.32 -14.64
CA LYS A 498 -6.96 -3.38 -15.28
C LYS A 498 -7.62 -2.02 -15.29
N ALA A 499 -6.93 -1.00 -14.74
CA ALA A 499 -7.38 0.37 -14.88
C ALA A 499 -7.31 0.77 -16.35
N LEU A 500 -8.43 1.21 -16.88
CA LEU A 500 -8.49 1.91 -18.14
C LEU A 500 -8.24 3.40 -17.91
N SER A 501 -7.60 4.06 -18.86
CA SER A 501 -7.52 5.51 -18.89
C SER A 501 -8.94 6.09 -19.05
N VAL A 502 -9.14 7.32 -18.59
CA VAL A 502 -10.45 8.00 -18.74
C VAL A 502 -10.79 8.10 -20.24
N GLY A 503 -11.87 7.43 -20.65
CA GLY A 503 -12.33 7.40 -22.05
C GLY A 503 -11.98 6.12 -22.84
N GLU A 504 -11.22 5.17 -22.25
CA GLU A 504 -11.02 3.85 -22.87
C GLU A 504 -12.05 2.85 -22.35
N SER A 505 -12.70 2.09 -23.26
CA SER A 505 -13.53 0.95 -22.94
C SER A 505 -12.83 -0.34 -23.42
N ASP A 506 -12.59 -1.28 -22.51
CA ASP A 506 -12.21 -2.65 -22.84
C ASP A 506 -13.33 -3.58 -22.40
N VAL A 507 -13.89 -4.33 -23.33
CA VAL A 507 -15.02 -5.25 -23.11
C VAL A 507 -14.70 -6.32 -22.05
N HIS A 508 -13.42 -6.56 -21.77
CA HIS A 508 -12.95 -7.50 -20.74
C HIS A 508 -12.55 -6.81 -19.42
N SER A 509 -12.73 -5.49 -19.29
CA SER A 509 -12.38 -4.77 -18.07
C SER A 509 -13.52 -4.83 -17.07
N VAL A 510 -13.27 -5.38 -15.88
CA VAL A 510 -14.22 -5.41 -14.74
C VAL A 510 -14.53 -4.01 -14.21
N GLN A 511 -13.64 -3.03 -14.45
CA GLN A 511 -13.86 -1.64 -14.06
C GLN A 511 -14.80 -0.95 -15.06
N HIS A 512 -15.67 -0.06 -14.57
CA HIS A 512 -16.70 0.69 -15.32
C HIS A 512 -18.01 -0.04 -15.64
N HIS A 513 -18.22 -1.28 -15.19
CA HIS A 513 -19.50 -2.00 -15.29
C HIS A 513 -20.47 -1.73 -14.12
N GLY A 514 -20.25 -0.68 -13.33
CA GLY A 514 -21.14 -0.32 -12.22
C GLY A 514 -20.97 -1.17 -10.94
N LEU A 515 -20.03 -2.15 -10.90
CA LEU A 515 -19.86 -3.05 -9.77
C LEU A 515 -19.65 -2.34 -8.43
N GLY A 516 -18.89 -1.22 -8.41
CA GLY A 516 -18.70 -0.45 -7.18
C GLY A 516 -20.00 0.11 -6.62
N ARG A 517 -20.93 0.54 -7.50
CA ARG A 517 -22.25 0.99 -7.10
C ARG A 517 -23.11 -0.17 -6.61
N GLU A 518 -23.13 -1.30 -7.33
CA GLU A 518 -23.89 -2.51 -6.95
C GLU A 518 -23.48 -3.00 -5.53
N LEU A 519 -22.17 -3.03 -5.24
CA LEU A 519 -21.65 -3.41 -3.93
C LEU A 519 -22.06 -2.42 -2.83
N LEU A 520 -22.03 -1.12 -3.13
CA LEU A 520 -22.43 -0.07 -2.19
C LEU A 520 -23.95 -0.07 -1.94
N ASP A 521 -24.76 -0.18 -3.00
CA ASP A 521 -26.22 -0.29 -2.90
C ASP A 521 -26.61 -1.51 -2.06
N LYS A 522 -25.90 -2.63 -2.22
CA LYS A 522 -26.10 -3.82 -1.37
C LYS A 522 -25.71 -3.59 0.09
N ALA A 523 -24.65 -2.83 0.34
CA ALA A 523 -24.27 -2.45 1.70
C ALA A 523 -25.32 -1.53 2.35
N GLU A 524 -25.84 -0.54 1.62
CA GLU A 524 -26.95 0.33 2.07
C GLU A 524 -28.20 -0.48 2.41
N GLN A 525 -28.58 -1.42 1.52
CA GLN A 525 -29.72 -2.31 1.73
C GLN A 525 -29.55 -3.14 3.02
N ILE A 526 -28.40 -3.79 3.20
CA ILE A 526 -28.13 -4.62 4.37
C ILE A 526 -28.16 -3.77 5.64
N ALA A 527 -27.53 -2.59 5.64
CA ALA A 527 -27.51 -1.69 6.78
C ALA A 527 -28.93 -1.29 7.21
N LYS A 528 -29.78 -0.91 6.25
CA LYS A 528 -31.17 -0.49 6.49
C LYS A 528 -32.06 -1.66 6.93
N GLU A 529 -32.14 -2.71 6.10
CA GLU A 529 -33.15 -3.75 6.25
C GLU A 529 -32.79 -4.77 7.33
N LYS A 530 -31.50 -5.12 7.48
CA LYS A 530 -31.06 -6.18 8.38
C LYS A 530 -30.65 -5.65 9.76
N PHE A 531 -30.11 -4.42 9.81
CA PHE A 531 -29.57 -3.83 11.05
C PHE A 531 -30.33 -2.56 11.49
N ALA A 532 -31.38 -2.14 10.79
CA ALA A 532 -32.20 -0.97 11.10
C ALA A 532 -31.36 0.32 11.28
N MET A 533 -30.28 0.46 10.52
CA MET A 533 -29.47 1.68 10.49
C MET A 533 -30.20 2.78 9.72
N ASN A 534 -30.08 4.03 10.15
CA ASN A 534 -30.69 5.17 9.48
C ASN A 534 -29.69 6.03 8.71
N ARG A 535 -28.38 5.77 8.91
CA ARG A 535 -27.28 6.45 8.22
C ARG A 535 -26.19 5.45 7.84
N ILE A 536 -25.46 5.82 6.80
CA ILE A 536 -24.24 5.13 6.40
C ILE A 536 -23.11 6.15 6.20
N ALA A 537 -21.94 5.84 6.73
CA ALA A 537 -20.75 6.67 6.64
C ALA A 537 -19.62 5.91 5.95
N VAL A 538 -18.88 6.60 5.08
CA VAL A 538 -17.76 6.03 4.34
C VAL A 538 -16.50 6.80 4.70
N ILE A 539 -15.43 6.11 5.13
CA ILE A 539 -14.10 6.71 5.17
C ILE A 539 -13.51 6.69 3.76
N SER A 540 -13.52 7.84 3.10
CA SER A 540 -13.08 7.95 1.71
C SER A 540 -11.69 8.59 1.64
N GLY A 541 -10.86 8.14 0.68
CA GLY A 541 -9.68 8.93 0.31
C GLY A 541 -10.10 10.30 -0.19
N ILE A 542 -9.27 11.30 0.03
CA ILE A 542 -9.54 12.72 -0.35
C ILE A 542 -9.96 12.79 -1.83
N GLY A 543 -9.19 12.20 -2.73
CA GLY A 543 -9.45 12.21 -4.18
C GLY A 543 -10.60 11.30 -4.66
N VAL A 544 -11.41 10.74 -3.73
CA VAL A 544 -12.57 9.87 -4.07
C VAL A 544 -13.89 10.47 -3.59
N ARG A 545 -13.87 11.58 -2.84
CA ARG A 545 -15.07 12.21 -2.28
C ARG A 545 -16.14 12.54 -3.35
N ASP A 546 -15.73 13.00 -4.52
CA ASP A 546 -16.65 13.31 -5.63
C ASP A 546 -17.39 12.08 -6.18
N TYR A 547 -16.79 10.90 -6.12
CA TYR A 547 -17.48 9.66 -6.46
C TYR A 547 -18.68 9.43 -5.53
N TYR A 548 -18.53 9.63 -4.24
CA TYR A 548 -19.59 9.46 -3.26
C TYR A 548 -20.64 10.59 -3.35
N ARG A 549 -20.24 11.86 -3.64
CA ARG A 549 -21.18 12.95 -3.88
C ARG A 549 -22.15 12.62 -5.02
N LYS A 550 -21.64 12.03 -6.12
CA LYS A 550 -22.47 11.58 -7.26
C LYS A 550 -23.44 10.45 -6.90
N LEU A 551 -23.22 9.75 -5.79
CA LEU A 551 -24.10 8.70 -5.27
C LEU A 551 -25.03 9.19 -4.15
N GLY A 552 -25.11 10.51 -3.93
CA GLY A 552 -26.01 11.13 -2.97
C GLY A 552 -25.46 11.24 -1.54
N TYR A 553 -24.13 11.07 -1.36
CA TYR A 553 -23.48 11.30 -0.08
C TYR A 553 -23.07 12.77 0.06
N SER A 554 -23.13 13.28 1.28
CA SER A 554 -22.61 14.59 1.68
C SER A 554 -21.44 14.44 2.65
N GLN A 555 -20.57 15.43 2.70
CA GLN A 555 -19.45 15.42 3.64
C GLN A 555 -19.91 15.83 5.04
N SER A 556 -19.51 15.07 6.05
CA SER A 556 -19.67 15.37 7.46
C SER A 556 -18.35 15.09 8.18
N GLY A 557 -17.62 16.15 8.54
CA GLY A 557 -16.26 16.04 9.05
C GLY A 557 -15.34 15.30 8.05
N VAL A 558 -14.78 14.18 8.49
CA VAL A 558 -13.86 13.35 7.67
C VAL A 558 -14.58 12.30 6.83
N PHE A 559 -15.88 12.11 7.02
CA PHE A 559 -16.69 11.07 6.34
C PHE A 559 -17.52 11.63 5.19
N MET A 560 -17.84 10.73 4.26
CA MET A 560 -18.97 10.89 3.34
C MET A 560 -20.16 10.15 3.93
N VAL A 561 -21.28 10.83 4.15
CA VAL A 561 -22.48 10.27 4.82
C VAL A 561 -23.73 10.37 3.96
N LYS A 562 -24.66 9.41 4.16
CA LYS A 562 -25.95 9.35 3.49
C LYS A 562 -27.00 8.83 4.48
N ASN A 563 -28.19 9.43 4.47
CA ASN A 563 -29.37 8.88 5.18
C ASN A 563 -29.93 7.69 4.37
N LEU A 564 -30.32 6.62 5.07
CA LEU A 564 -30.83 5.38 4.47
C LEU A 564 -32.36 5.30 4.44
#